data_de5d95fa3ab268dbbb1dd7a3c335ed6c
#
_entry.id   de5d95fa3ab268dbbb1dd7a3c335ed6c
#
_cell.length_a   1.000
_cell.length_b   1.000
_cell.length_c   1.000
_cell.angle_alpha   90.00
_cell.angle_beta   90.00
_cell.angle_gamma   90.00
#
_symmetry.space_group_name_H-M   'P 1'
#
loop_
_entity.id
_entity.type
_entity.pdbx_description
1 polymer ?
#
loop_
_entity_poly.entity_id
_entity_poly.type
_entity_poly.pdbx_seq_one_letter_code
_entity_poly.pdbx_strand_id
1 'polypeptide(L)'
;MTKKILLATALLSTSLLHAEHSKADIKLEHNKHTNTVHWAYSGEGAPANWGKIDPRFATCANGVNQSPIDLTGFTESELPAIDFNYNLTSSDILNNGHAIQANVKNGSSITVDGKTFDLKQFHFHNPSENNINGKSFPLEAHFVHASKAGELAVVAVMFEEGEENKALTELWAKMPQNVGDKNPIDAKNLDALLPKDRDYYRFNGSLTTPPCTEGVRWLMMKNTITLSATQIETFKKVMHHHNNRPIQSTNARVILK
;
A
#
# COMPACT_ATOMS: atom_id res chain seq x y z
N MET A 1 -12.64 32.94 71.58
CA MET A 1 -13.82 32.36 72.24
C MET A 1 -13.85 30.88 71.88
N THR A 2 -13.62 30.12 72.96
CA THR A 2 -13.61 28.66 73.05
C THR A 2 -14.97 28.03 72.85
N LYS A 3 -15.08 26.92 72.17
CA LYS A 3 -15.96 25.83 72.60
C LYS A 3 -15.49 24.47 72.04
N LYS A 4 -15.19 23.68 73.04
CA LYS A 4 -14.94 22.21 73.01
C LYS A 4 -16.24 21.43 72.89
N ILE A 5 -16.03 20.10 72.77
CA ILE A 5 -16.95 19.02 73.20
C ILE A 5 -17.44 18.20 71.91
N LEU A 6 -17.48 16.88 71.85
CA LEU A 6 -17.08 15.75 72.77
C LEU A 6 -16.97 14.47 71.89
N LEU A 7 -16.16 13.54 72.34
CA LEU A 7 -16.12 12.13 71.89
C LEU A 7 -17.43 11.40 72.21
N ALA A 8 -17.76 10.44 71.30
CA ALA A 8 -18.54 9.28 71.72
C ALA A 8 -18.05 8.04 70.99
N THR A 9 -17.36 7.21 71.72
CA THR A 9 -17.03 5.80 71.39
C THR A 9 -18.23 4.93 71.65
N ALA A 10 -18.53 4.02 70.73
CA ALA A 10 -19.35 2.86 71.03
C ALA A 10 -18.76 1.61 70.34
N LEU A 11 -18.19 0.76 71.17
CA LEU A 11 -17.93 -0.67 70.87
C LEU A 11 -19.21 -1.45 70.99
N LEU A 12 -19.46 -2.38 70.06
CA LEU A 12 -20.15 -3.68 70.29
C LEU A 12 -19.84 -4.62 69.13
N SER A 13 -19.03 -5.58 69.35
CA SER A 13 -19.13 -7.06 69.53
C SER A 13 -19.82 -7.85 68.42
N THR A 14 -18.98 -8.61 67.68
CA THR A 14 -19.01 -10.02 67.29
C THR A 14 -20.33 -10.68 66.92
N SER A 15 -20.37 -11.19 65.65
CA SER A 15 -20.81 -12.55 65.40
C SER A 15 -20.21 -13.08 64.06
N LEU A 16 -19.38 -14.13 64.17
CA LEU A 16 -18.96 -14.99 63.07
C LEU A 16 -20.16 -15.72 62.51
N LEU A 17 -20.41 -15.56 61.23
CA LEU A 17 -21.18 -16.55 60.43
C LEU A 17 -20.30 -16.95 59.26
N HIS A 18 -19.80 -18.18 59.32
CA HIS A 18 -19.23 -18.87 58.18
C HIS A 18 -20.36 -19.19 57.20
N ALA A 19 -20.27 -18.57 56.01
CA ALA A 19 -21.00 -19.05 54.87
C ALA A 19 -19.95 -19.47 53.79
N GLU A 20 -19.83 -20.79 53.70
CA GLU A 20 -19.11 -21.38 52.57
C GLU A 20 -19.88 -21.02 51.27
N HIS A 21 -19.27 -20.16 50.43
CA HIS A 21 -19.71 -19.95 49.06
C HIS A 21 -18.79 -20.72 48.15
N SER A 22 -19.36 -21.77 47.60
CA SER A 22 -18.90 -22.53 46.47
C SER A 22 -18.38 -21.57 45.38
N LYS A 23 -17.10 -21.67 45.06
CA LYS A 23 -16.51 -21.06 43.88
C LYS A 23 -16.99 -21.83 42.64
N ALA A 24 -18.03 -21.35 42.01
CA ALA A 24 -18.34 -21.73 40.66
C ALA A 24 -17.37 -20.90 39.74
N ASP A 25 -16.32 -21.56 39.29
CA ASP A 25 -15.46 -21.04 38.24
C ASP A 25 -16.25 -20.91 36.94
N ILE A 26 -16.83 -19.73 36.70
CA ILE A 26 -17.34 -19.39 35.38
C ILE A 26 -16.10 -19.08 34.52
N LYS A 27 -15.61 -20.09 33.80
CA LYS A 27 -14.74 -19.92 32.66
C LYS A 27 -15.50 -19.14 31.60
N LEU A 28 -15.34 -17.85 31.61
CA LEU A 28 -15.61 -17.01 30.43
C LEU A 28 -14.57 -17.39 29.36
N GLU A 29 -14.91 -18.36 28.55
CA GLU A 29 -14.21 -18.57 27.29
C GLU A 29 -14.44 -17.35 26.41
N HIS A 30 -13.49 -16.41 26.49
CA HIS A 30 -13.35 -15.37 25.50
C HIS A 30 -12.82 -16.02 24.23
N ASN A 31 -13.73 -16.65 23.47
CA ASN A 31 -13.48 -17.00 22.10
C ASN A 31 -13.46 -15.71 21.28
N LYS A 32 -12.39 -14.92 21.43
CA LYS A 32 -12.04 -13.87 20.47
C LYS A 32 -11.57 -14.56 19.19
N HIS A 33 -12.49 -15.10 18.39
CA HIS A 33 -12.27 -15.13 16.97
C HIS A 33 -12.18 -13.66 16.51
N THR A 34 -10.99 -13.09 16.55
CA THR A 34 -10.69 -11.97 15.69
C THR A 34 -10.73 -12.52 14.27
N ASN A 35 -11.90 -12.44 13.62
CA ASN A 35 -11.99 -12.55 12.18
C ASN A 35 -11.09 -11.46 11.62
N THR A 36 -9.82 -11.79 11.34
CA THR A 36 -8.94 -10.96 10.53
C THR A 36 -9.56 -10.93 9.16
N VAL A 37 -10.19 -9.81 8.84
CA VAL A 37 -10.80 -9.58 7.54
C VAL A 37 -9.68 -9.58 6.51
N HIS A 38 -9.57 -10.62 5.72
CA HIS A 38 -8.61 -10.75 4.64
C HIS A 38 -9.23 -10.20 3.36
N TRP A 39 -8.71 -9.06 2.88
CA TRP A 39 -9.00 -8.62 1.53
C TRP A 39 -8.13 -9.40 0.52
N ALA A 40 -8.61 -9.54 -0.69
CA ALA A 40 -7.96 -10.27 -1.78
C ALA A 40 -8.36 -9.66 -3.13
N TYR A 41 -7.82 -10.21 -4.22
CA TYR A 41 -8.21 -9.82 -5.58
C TYR A 41 -9.31 -10.71 -6.18
N SER A 42 -9.74 -11.75 -5.46
CA SER A 42 -10.79 -12.68 -5.91
C SER A 42 -11.67 -13.16 -4.76
N GLY A 43 -12.79 -13.85 -5.08
CA GLY A 43 -13.69 -14.41 -4.11
C GLY A 43 -14.40 -13.36 -3.23
N GLU A 44 -14.70 -13.70 -2.00
CA GLU A 44 -15.37 -12.80 -1.03
C GLU A 44 -14.50 -11.60 -0.66
N GLY A 45 -13.18 -11.74 -0.73
CA GLY A 45 -12.20 -10.68 -0.50
C GLY A 45 -11.99 -9.75 -1.69
N ALA A 46 -12.67 -9.95 -2.83
CA ALA A 46 -12.45 -9.20 -4.09
C ALA A 46 -12.71 -7.69 -3.96
N PRO A 47 -12.12 -6.87 -4.86
CA PRO A 47 -12.22 -5.39 -4.82
C PRO A 47 -13.64 -4.85 -4.70
N ALA A 48 -14.63 -5.51 -5.30
CA ALA A 48 -16.04 -5.12 -5.22
C ALA A 48 -16.62 -5.19 -3.78
N ASN A 49 -15.95 -5.92 -2.89
CA ASN A 49 -16.38 -6.13 -1.51
C ASN A 49 -15.55 -5.35 -0.49
N TRP A 50 -14.39 -4.78 -0.88
CA TRP A 50 -13.45 -4.16 0.06
C TRP A 50 -14.11 -3.18 1.04
N GLY A 51 -14.95 -2.27 0.54
CA GLY A 51 -15.64 -1.29 1.40
C GLY A 51 -16.66 -1.87 2.36
N LYS A 52 -17.01 -3.17 2.23
CA LYS A 52 -17.95 -3.89 3.11
C LYS A 52 -17.25 -4.84 4.08
N ILE A 53 -16.02 -5.25 3.76
CA ILE A 53 -15.25 -6.21 4.56
C ILE A 53 -14.89 -5.63 5.93
N ASP A 54 -14.49 -4.37 5.96
CA ASP A 54 -14.06 -3.68 7.17
C ASP A 54 -14.50 -2.20 7.11
N PRO A 55 -15.07 -1.63 8.18
CA PRO A 55 -15.43 -0.20 8.21
C PRO A 55 -14.26 0.74 7.89
N ARG A 56 -13.03 0.33 8.21
CA ARG A 56 -11.80 1.08 7.87
C ARG A 56 -11.55 1.17 6.37
N PHE A 57 -12.18 0.30 5.57
CA PHE A 57 -12.05 0.24 4.11
C PHE A 57 -13.24 0.93 3.39
N ALA A 58 -14.08 1.65 4.11
CA ALA A 58 -15.26 2.32 3.54
C ALA A 58 -14.91 3.23 2.35
N THR A 59 -13.73 3.85 2.36
CA THR A 59 -13.26 4.69 1.25
C THR A 59 -13.09 3.90 -0.05
N CYS A 60 -12.85 2.59 -0.01
CA CYS A 60 -12.75 1.77 -1.22
C CYS A 60 -14.08 1.71 -2.00
N ALA A 61 -15.23 1.89 -1.33
CA ALA A 61 -16.55 1.92 -1.95
C ALA A 61 -17.11 3.34 -2.15
N ASN A 62 -16.80 4.26 -1.23
CA ASN A 62 -17.45 5.58 -1.16
C ASN A 62 -16.55 6.71 -1.64
N GLY A 63 -15.26 6.45 -1.87
CA GLY A 63 -14.31 7.45 -2.36
C GLY A 63 -14.65 7.91 -3.78
N VAL A 64 -14.35 9.17 -4.08
CA VAL A 64 -14.67 9.81 -5.36
C VAL A 64 -13.42 10.09 -6.20
N ASN A 65 -12.23 9.99 -5.60
CA ASN A 65 -10.94 10.14 -6.27
C ASN A 65 -10.12 8.86 -6.20
N GLN A 66 -10.75 7.74 -6.54
CA GLN A 66 -10.16 6.42 -6.42
C GLN A 66 -9.21 6.09 -7.57
N SER A 67 -8.19 5.28 -7.27
CA SER A 67 -7.27 4.67 -8.23
C SER A 67 -7.44 3.14 -8.25
N PRO A 68 -7.06 2.47 -9.35
CA PRO A 68 -6.48 2.99 -10.60
C PRO A 68 -7.51 3.64 -11.51
N ILE A 69 -7.04 4.32 -12.57
CA ILE A 69 -7.90 4.94 -13.60
C ILE A 69 -7.40 4.62 -15.01
N ASP A 70 -8.28 4.83 -16.00
CA ASP A 70 -7.84 4.97 -17.39
C ASP A 70 -7.47 6.43 -17.66
N LEU A 71 -6.21 6.69 -17.93
CA LEU A 71 -5.69 8.02 -18.22
C LEU A 71 -6.11 8.43 -19.63
N THR A 72 -7.12 9.28 -19.72
CA THR A 72 -7.66 9.84 -20.97
C THR A 72 -8.02 11.31 -20.78
N GLY A 73 -8.32 12.01 -21.86
CA GLY A 73 -8.81 13.40 -21.76
C GLY A 73 -7.79 14.36 -21.15
N PHE A 74 -6.54 14.23 -21.55
CA PHE A 74 -5.42 15.00 -21.00
C PHE A 74 -5.59 16.51 -21.16
N THR A 75 -5.19 17.25 -20.13
CA THR A 75 -5.02 18.69 -20.16
C THR A 75 -3.53 19.03 -20.27
N GLU A 76 -3.16 19.79 -21.29
CA GLU A 76 -1.78 20.26 -21.48
C GLU A 76 -1.36 21.15 -20.30
N SER A 77 -0.16 20.91 -19.79
CA SER A 77 0.42 21.66 -18.67
C SER A 77 1.93 21.59 -18.69
N GLU A 78 2.58 22.70 -18.32
CA GLU A 78 4.00 22.68 -18.04
C GLU A 78 4.23 22.07 -16.66
N LEU A 79 4.45 20.75 -16.62
CA LEU A 79 4.74 20.05 -15.38
C LEU A 79 6.21 20.24 -14.99
N PRO A 80 6.51 20.58 -13.72
CA PRO A 80 7.88 20.68 -13.26
C PRO A 80 8.57 19.31 -13.30
N ALA A 81 9.85 19.27 -13.63
CA ALA A 81 10.63 18.04 -13.60
C ALA A 81 10.62 17.42 -12.19
N ILE A 82 10.57 16.10 -12.14
CA ILE A 82 10.77 15.37 -10.89
C ILE A 82 12.28 15.20 -10.67
N ASP A 83 12.78 15.67 -9.55
CA ASP A 83 14.16 15.42 -9.13
C ASP A 83 14.22 14.07 -8.41
N PHE A 84 14.89 13.10 -9.03
CA PHE A 84 15.08 11.75 -8.49
C PHE A 84 16.42 11.65 -7.78
N ASN A 85 16.40 11.35 -6.49
CA ASN A 85 17.56 11.05 -5.68
C ASN A 85 17.45 9.61 -5.16
N TYR A 86 17.74 8.62 -6.01
CA TYR A 86 17.66 7.20 -5.65
C TYR A 86 19.04 6.66 -5.29
N ASN A 87 19.36 6.75 -4.01
CA ASN A 87 20.57 6.20 -3.40
C ASN A 87 20.20 5.03 -2.49
N LEU A 88 20.09 3.84 -3.07
CA LEU A 88 19.72 2.67 -2.30
C LEU A 88 20.90 2.08 -1.54
N THR A 89 20.68 1.90 -0.26
CA THR A 89 21.40 0.94 0.56
C THR A 89 20.49 -0.24 0.82
N SER A 90 21.06 -1.43 0.85
CA SER A 90 20.46 -2.75 1.13
C SER A 90 19.02 -2.74 1.67
N SER A 91 18.11 -3.39 0.99
CA SER A 91 16.71 -3.58 1.35
C SER A 91 16.32 -5.06 1.25
N ASP A 92 15.06 -5.37 1.40
CA ASP A 92 14.53 -6.71 1.19
C ASP A 92 13.39 -6.71 0.16
N ILE A 93 13.21 -7.84 -0.50
CA ILE A 93 12.05 -8.13 -1.35
C ILE A 93 11.23 -9.20 -0.68
N LEU A 94 9.90 -9.00 -0.59
CA LEU A 94 8.98 -9.93 0.03
C LEU A 94 7.81 -10.25 -0.89
N ASN A 95 7.26 -11.45 -0.72
CA ASN A 95 5.96 -11.82 -1.23
C ASN A 95 4.96 -11.64 -0.09
N ASN A 96 4.15 -10.58 -0.12
CA ASN A 96 3.17 -10.31 0.93
C ASN A 96 1.80 -10.95 0.68
N GLY A 97 1.68 -11.80 -0.36
CA GLY A 97 0.44 -12.44 -0.79
C GLY A 97 -0.45 -11.57 -1.69
N HIS A 98 -0.17 -10.28 -1.77
CA HIS A 98 -0.88 -9.32 -2.62
C HIS A 98 0.00 -8.72 -3.71
N ALA A 99 1.30 -8.65 -3.47
CA ALA A 99 2.31 -8.17 -4.41
C ALA A 99 3.70 -8.70 -4.06
N ILE A 100 4.59 -8.64 -5.04
CA ILE A 100 6.03 -8.70 -4.81
C ILE A 100 6.48 -7.27 -4.54
N GLN A 101 6.90 -7.03 -3.31
CA GLN A 101 7.25 -5.70 -2.79
C GLN A 101 8.70 -5.65 -2.35
N ALA A 102 9.41 -4.61 -2.75
CA ALA A 102 10.73 -4.31 -2.24
C ALA A 102 10.66 -3.14 -1.24
N ASN A 103 11.06 -3.39 -0.01
CA ASN A 103 11.18 -2.37 1.01
C ASN A 103 12.50 -1.61 0.83
N VAL A 104 12.46 -0.30 1.04
CA VAL A 104 13.62 0.57 0.88
C VAL A 104 14.01 1.16 2.22
N LYS A 105 15.31 1.09 2.54
CA LYS A 105 15.87 1.84 3.67
C LYS A 105 15.98 3.32 3.28
N ASN A 106 16.04 4.18 4.28
CA ASN A 106 16.16 5.63 4.08
C ASN A 106 17.33 6.00 3.16
N GLY A 107 17.17 7.09 2.39
CA GLY A 107 18.21 7.64 1.53
C GLY A 107 17.79 7.86 0.08
N SER A 108 16.62 7.33 -0.32
CA SER A 108 16.04 7.58 -1.64
C SER A 108 14.81 8.47 -1.53
N SER A 109 14.68 9.42 -2.45
CA SER A 109 13.57 10.37 -2.46
C SER A 109 13.30 10.92 -3.86
N ILE A 110 12.14 11.55 -4.00
CA ILE A 110 11.85 12.46 -5.11
C ILE A 110 11.55 13.85 -4.57
N THR A 111 11.85 14.89 -5.37
CA THR A 111 11.37 16.24 -5.10
C THR A 111 10.55 16.71 -6.30
N VAL A 112 9.31 17.14 -6.04
CA VAL A 112 8.38 17.67 -7.03
C VAL A 112 7.55 18.78 -6.41
N ASP A 113 7.30 19.87 -7.15
CA ASP A 113 6.64 21.10 -6.65
C ASP A 113 7.31 21.66 -5.37
N GLY A 114 8.64 21.59 -5.27
CA GLY A 114 9.39 22.04 -4.11
C GLY A 114 9.20 21.20 -2.84
N LYS A 115 8.52 20.05 -2.93
CA LYS A 115 8.26 19.15 -1.81
C LYS A 115 9.01 17.83 -2.00
N THR A 116 9.73 17.40 -0.96
CA THR A 116 10.45 16.13 -0.94
C THR A 116 9.60 15.01 -0.34
N PHE A 117 9.63 13.84 -1.00
CA PHE A 117 8.96 12.62 -0.58
C PHE A 117 9.98 11.48 -0.53
N ASP A 118 10.16 10.86 0.63
CA ASP A 118 11.05 9.72 0.82
C ASP A 118 10.45 8.46 0.20
N LEU A 119 11.22 7.69 -0.56
CA LEU A 119 10.83 6.38 -1.06
C LEU A 119 10.70 5.40 0.12
N LYS A 120 9.57 4.74 0.23
CA LYS A 120 9.27 3.76 1.28
C LYS A 120 9.36 2.33 0.79
N GLN A 121 8.80 2.06 -0.38
CA GLN A 121 8.79 0.75 -1.01
C GLN A 121 8.44 0.90 -2.50
N PHE A 122 8.70 -0.14 -3.27
CA PHE A 122 8.14 -0.29 -4.61
C PHE A 122 7.62 -1.72 -4.80
N HIS A 123 6.63 -1.88 -5.65
CA HIS A 123 5.97 -3.16 -5.89
C HIS A 123 5.42 -3.22 -7.32
N PHE A 124 4.94 -4.39 -7.71
CA PHE A 124 4.55 -4.66 -9.08
C PHE A 124 3.13 -5.24 -9.17
N HIS A 125 2.44 -4.88 -10.26
CA HIS A 125 1.12 -5.37 -10.61
C HIS A 125 1.15 -6.03 -12.00
N ASN A 126 0.47 -7.18 -12.14
CA ASN A 126 0.26 -7.88 -13.41
C ASN A 126 -1.21 -8.31 -13.52
N PRO A 127 -1.90 -7.88 -14.59
CA PRO A 127 -1.55 -6.80 -15.50
C PRO A 127 -1.46 -5.44 -14.81
N SER A 128 -1.20 -4.38 -15.57
CA SER A 128 -1.20 -3.02 -15.03
C SER A 128 -2.51 -2.69 -14.33
N GLU A 129 -2.46 -1.86 -13.30
CA GLU A 129 -3.64 -1.34 -12.61
C GLU A 129 -4.25 -0.17 -13.38
N ASN A 130 -3.43 0.82 -13.76
CA ASN A 130 -3.87 1.91 -14.61
C ASN A 130 -3.86 1.50 -16.08
N ASN A 131 -4.70 2.16 -16.88
CA ASN A 131 -4.65 2.13 -18.34
C ASN A 131 -4.20 3.50 -18.86
N ILE A 132 -3.70 3.53 -20.09
CA ILE A 132 -3.43 4.77 -20.82
C ILE A 132 -4.17 4.69 -22.17
N ASN A 133 -5.16 5.55 -22.39
CA ASN A 133 -6.03 5.53 -23.58
C ASN A 133 -6.65 4.15 -23.83
N GLY A 134 -7.16 3.50 -22.80
CA GLY A 134 -7.77 2.18 -22.86
C GLY A 134 -6.79 1.01 -22.95
N LYS A 135 -5.48 1.27 -23.09
CA LYS A 135 -4.45 0.22 -23.16
C LYS A 135 -4.00 -0.19 -21.76
N SER A 136 -4.10 -1.49 -21.47
CA SER A 136 -3.45 -2.14 -20.33
C SER A 136 -2.04 -2.63 -20.72
N PHE A 137 -1.17 -2.81 -19.75
CA PHE A 137 0.23 -3.22 -19.94
C PHE A 137 0.51 -4.52 -19.19
N PRO A 138 1.53 -5.30 -19.61
CA PRO A 138 1.86 -6.57 -18.95
C PRO A 138 2.30 -6.42 -17.51
N LEU A 139 2.92 -5.29 -17.14
CA LEU A 139 3.38 -5.01 -15.78
C LEU A 139 3.34 -3.51 -15.51
N GLU A 140 3.03 -3.15 -14.27
CA GLU A 140 3.15 -1.78 -13.75
C GLU A 140 3.93 -1.81 -12.44
N ALA A 141 4.90 -0.92 -12.28
CA ALA A 141 5.61 -0.72 -11.03
C ALA A 141 5.13 0.55 -10.34
N HIS A 142 4.90 0.48 -9.02
CA HIS A 142 4.58 1.61 -8.17
C HIS A 142 5.70 1.88 -7.19
N PHE A 143 6.31 3.06 -7.26
CA PHE A 143 7.28 3.56 -6.29
C PHE A 143 6.56 4.47 -5.31
N VAL A 144 6.33 3.99 -4.10
CA VAL A 144 5.52 4.69 -3.09
C VAL A 144 6.41 5.55 -2.21
N HIS A 145 6.11 6.83 -2.19
CA HIS A 145 6.86 7.83 -1.42
C HIS A 145 5.95 8.52 -0.41
N ALA A 146 6.55 8.99 0.68
CA ALA A 146 5.85 9.78 1.69
C ALA A 146 6.66 11.01 2.10
N SER A 147 5.99 12.15 2.21
CA SER A 147 6.58 13.37 2.78
C SER A 147 6.72 13.25 4.31
N LYS A 148 7.47 14.14 4.94
CA LYS A 148 7.55 14.21 6.41
C LYS A 148 6.19 14.51 7.06
N ALA A 149 5.27 15.12 6.33
CA ALA A 149 3.89 15.39 6.78
C ALA A 149 2.93 14.21 6.55
N GLY A 150 3.40 13.09 5.97
CA GLY A 150 2.58 11.91 5.69
C GLY A 150 1.81 11.97 4.37
N GLU A 151 2.00 13.01 3.53
CA GLU A 151 1.41 13.05 2.20
C GLU A 151 2.06 12.00 1.30
N LEU A 152 1.29 11.38 0.42
CA LEU A 152 1.76 10.31 -0.44
C LEU A 152 1.96 10.78 -1.88
N ALA A 153 3.01 10.30 -2.51
CA ALA A 153 3.25 10.39 -3.94
C ALA A 153 3.65 9.02 -4.48
N VAL A 154 3.09 8.64 -5.63
CA VAL A 154 3.42 7.39 -6.31
C VAL A 154 3.95 7.73 -7.70
N VAL A 155 5.18 7.30 -7.97
CA VAL A 155 5.70 7.24 -9.34
C VAL A 155 5.31 5.88 -9.90
N ALA A 156 4.64 5.88 -11.05
CA ALA A 156 4.21 4.67 -11.71
C ALA A 156 4.90 4.51 -13.08
N VAL A 157 5.31 3.29 -13.39
CA VAL A 157 6.01 2.94 -14.63
C VAL A 157 5.32 1.76 -15.29
N MET A 158 4.95 1.94 -16.56
CA MET A 158 4.41 0.88 -17.39
C MET A 158 5.52 0.10 -18.08
N PHE A 159 5.34 -1.20 -18.19
CA PHE A 159 6.25 -2.08 -18.92
C PHE A 159 5.53 -2.69 -20.12
N GLU A 160 6.23 -2.74 -21.24
CA GLU A 160 5.78 -3.44 -22.45
C GLU A 160 6.62 -4.70 -22.66
N GLU A 161 6.01 -5.70 -23.30
CA GLU A 161 6.75 -6.89 -23.73
C GLU A 161 7.79 -6.50 -24.78
N GLY A 162 9.04 -6.93 -24.58
CA GLY A 162 10.15 -6.63 -25.48
C GLY A 162 11.45 -7.24 -24.99
N GLU A 163 12.50 -6.47 -24.98
CA GLU A 163 13.81 -6.91 -24.51
C GLU A 163 13.82 -7.17 -23.01
N GLU A 164 14.70 -8.06 -22.58
CA GLU A 164 14.92 -8.36 -21.17
C GLU A 164 15.35 -7.12 -20.39
N ASN A 165 14.70 -6.89 -19.25
CA ASN A 165 15.10 -5.85 -18.30
C ASN A 165 16.09 -6.42 -17.28
N LYS A 166 17.33 -5.97 -17.34
CA LYS A 166 18.42 -6.48 -16.46
C LYS A 166 18.17 -6.19 -14.99
N ALA A 167 17.57 -5.03 -14.65
CA ALA A 167 17.25 -4.71 -13.27
C ALA A 167 16.16 -5.63 -12.70
N LEU A 168 15.15 -5.98 -13.51
CA LEU A 168 14.17 -7.00 -13.13
C LEU A 168 14.79 -8.39 -13.02
N THR A 169 15.76 -8.75 -13.86
CA THR A 169 16.46 -10.05 -13.76
C THR A 169 17.13 -10.20 -12.40
N GLU A 170 17.83 -9.16 -11.93
CA GLU A 170 18.46 -9.15 -10.61
C GLU A 170 17.42 -9.25 -9.46
N LEU A 171 16.31 -8.54 -9.57
CA LEU A 171 15.21 -8.58 -8.60
C LEU A 171 14.50 -9.94 -8.60
N TRP A 172 14.17 -10.49 -9.78
CA TRP A 172 13.49 -11.79 -9.92
C TRP A 172 14.34 -12.96 -9.44
N ALA A 173 15.67 -12.85 -9.54
CA ALA A 173 16.59 -13.85 -8.95
C ALA A 173 16.49 -13.92 -7.42
N LYS A 174 15.93 -12.89 -6.78
CA LYS A 174 15.71 -12.81 -5.32
C LYS A 174 14.25 -12.87 -4.93
N MET A 175 13.33 -12.96 -5.91
CA MET A 175 11.89 -12.96 -5.66
C MET A 175 11.46 -14.16 -4.82
N PRO A 176 10.82 -13.95 -3.64
CA PRO A 176 10.36 -15.03 -2.80
C PRO A 176 9.21 -15.81 -3.45
N GLN A 177 9.27 -17.13 -3.38
CA GLN A 177 8.28 -18.02 -4.01
C GLN A 177 7.03 -18.20 -3.13
N ASN A 178 7.16 -18.12 -1.81
CA ASN A 178 6.04 -18.34 -0.90
C ASN A 178 5.60 -17.04 -0.24
N VAL A 179 4.31 -16.95 0.06
CA VAL A 179 3.74 -15.84 0.82
C VAL A 179 4.36 -15.78 2.22
N GLY A 180 4.76 -14.60 2.63
CA GLY A 180 5.42 -14.33 3.91
C GLY A 180 6.94 -14.41 3.86
N ASP A 181 7.52 -15.05 2.84
CA ASP A 181 8.98 -15.10 2.69
C ASP A 181 9.54 -13.76 2.24
N LYS A 182 10.78 -13.49 2.65
CA LYS A 182 11.54 -12.32 2.22
C LYS A 182 13.02 -12.65 2.04
N ASN A 183 13.64 -12.02 1.06
CA ASN A 183 15.06 -12.17 0.74
C ASN A 183 15.76 -10.80 0.74
N PRO A 184 17.00 -10.72 1.18
CA PRO A 184 17.79 -9.48 1.05
C PRO A 184 18.06 -9.20 -0.43
N ILE A 185 17.95 -7.93 -0.80
CA ILE A 185 18.34 -7.41 -2.12
C ILE A 185 19.34 -6.28 -1.96
N ASP A 186 20.23 -6.15 -2.93
CA ASP A 186 21.13 -5.02 -3.10
C ASP A 186 20.69 -4.25 -4.36
N ALA A 187 19.62 -3.49 -4.25
CA ALA A 187 19.02 -2.80 -5.38
C ALA A 187 19.76 -1.49 -5.67
N LYS A 188 21.03 -1.59 -6.13
CA LYS A 188 21.89 -0.43 -6.38
C LYS A 188 21.46 0.47 -7.53
N ASN A 189 20.58 0.00 -8.41
CA ASN A 189 20.27 0.70 -9.65
C ASN A 189 18.75 0.77 -9.90
N LEU A 190 18.02 1.43 -9.00
CA LEU A 190 16.57 1.65 -9.20
C LEU A 190 16.28 2.56 -10.41
N ASP A 191 17.21 3.41 -10.80
CA ASP A 191 17.08 4.23 -12.00
C ASP A 191 16.88 3.40 -13.26
N ALA A 192 17.39 2.16 -13.29
CA ALA A 192 17.17 1.23 -14.40
C ALA A 192 15.73 0.71 -14.50
N LEU A 193 14.90 0.92 -13.48
CA LEU A 193 13.46 0.64 -13.48
C LEU A 193 12.62 1.88 -13.87
N LEU A 194 13.27 2.95 -14.28
CA LEU A 194 12.61 4.16 -14.76
C LEU A 194 13.00 4.40 -16.23
N PRO A 195 12.11 4.95 -17.07
CA PRO A 195 12.47 5.33 -18.43
C PRO A 195 13.52 6.45 -18.42
N LYS A 196 14.31 6.57 -19.49
CA LYS A 196 15.32 7.63 -19.63
C LYS A 196 14.70 9.02 -19.68
N ASP A 197 13.64 9.15 -20.46
CA ASP A 197 12.82 10.34 -20.49
C ASP A 197 11.85 10.28 -19.31
N ARG A 198 11.86 11.31 -18.50
CA ARG A 198 11.14 11.41 -17.22
C ARG A 198 9.84 12.22 -17.31
N ASP A 199 9.37 12.52 -18.50
CA ASP A 199 8.06 13.12 -18.69
C ASP A 199 6.96 12.24 -18.09
N TYR A 200 5.96 12.89 -17.52
CA TYR A 200 4.92 12.17 -16.78
C TYR A 200 3.53 12.79 -16.95
N TYR A 201 2.52 11.97 -16.73
CA TYR A 201 1.16 12.41 -16.47
C TYR A 201 0.97 12.61 -14.97
N ARG A 202 0.14 13.59 -14.60
CA ARG A 202 -0.16 13.88 -13.20
C ARG A 202 -1.65 13.90 -12.92
N PHE A 203 -2.06 13.21 -11.88
CA PHE A 203 -3.43 13.27 -11.36
C PHE A 203 -3.46 13.02 -9.85
N ASN A 204 -4.57 13.36 -9.20
CA ASN A 204 -4.81 13.01 -7.81
C ASN A 204 -5.68 11.76 -7.74
N GLY A 205 -5.32 10.84 -6.87
CA GLY A 205 -6.01 9.56 -6.72
C GLY A 205 -5.92 9.02 -5.31
N SER A 206 -5.92 7.70 -5.21
CA SER A 206 -5.88 6.97 -3.94
C SER A 206 -4.79 5.90 -3.93
N LEU A 207 -4.61 5.25 -2.79
CA LEU A 207 -4.03 3.91 -2.77
C LEU A 207 -4.96 2.96 -3.53
N THR A 208 -4.38 2.00 -4.26
CA THR A 208 -5.12 1.01 -5.05
C THR A 208 -5.51 -0.23 -4.24
N THR A 209 -5.08 -0.31 -2.99
CA THR A 209 -5.39 -1.38 -2.04
C THR A 209 -6.05 -0.82 -0.79
N PRO A 210 -6.82 -1.62 -0.03
CA PRO A 210 -7.33 -1.17 1.26
C PRO A 210 -6.26 -0.53 2.14
N PRO A 211 -6.57 0.60 2.79
CA PRO A 211 -7.90 1.23 2.95
C PRO A 211 -8.31 2.21 1.85
N CYS A 212 -7.67 2.22 0.66
CA CYS A 212 -7.97 3.07 -0.49
C CYS A 212 -7.96 4.58 -0.19
N THR A 213 -7.06 4.98 0.70
CA THR A 213 -6.90 6.38 1.16
C THR A 213 -6.67 7.30 -0.02
N GLU A 214 -7.48 8.35 -0.13
CA GLU A 214 -7.37 9.39 -1.16
C GLU A 214 -6.31 10.45 -0.81
N GLY A 215 -6.04 11.36 -1.74
CA GLY A 215 -5.03 12.39 -1.60
C GLY A 215 -3.62 11.96 -2.05
N VAL A 216 -3.51 10.84 -2.76
CA VAL A 216 -2.27 10.37 -3.35
C VAL A 216 -1.98 11.15 -4.63
N ARG A 217 -0.77 11.72 -4.72
CA ARG A 217 -0.25 12.34 -5.93
C ARG A 217 0.32 11.27 -6.84
N TRP A 218 -0.30 11.06 -7.99
CA TRP A 218 0.16 10.12 -9.01
C TRP A 218 1.00 10.82 -10.07
N LEU A 219 2.16 10.25 -10.33
CA LEU A 219 3.17 10.70 -11.29
C LEU A 219 3.46 9.51 -12.22
N MET A 220 2.63 9.37 -13.26
CA MET A 220 2.72 8.25 -14.21
C MET A 220 3.72 8.60 -15.31
N MET A 221 4.80 7.84 -15.44
CA MET A 221 5.77 8.04 -16.53
C MET A 221 5.09 7.88 -17.89
N LYS A 222 5.33 8.82 -18.81
CA LYS A 222 4.76 8.77 -20.18
C LYS A 222 5.37 7.63 -21.00
N ASN A 223 6.67 7.41 -20.83
CA ASN A 223 7.41 6.41 -21.57
C ASN A 223 7.43 5.08 -20.82
N THR A 224 7.24 4.01 -21.55
CA THR A 224 7.34 2.64 -21.05
C THR A 224 8.80 2.19 -21.03
N ILE A 225 9.08 1.14 -20.26
CA ILE A 225 10.29 0.34 -20.38
C ILE A 225 9.91 -1.10 -20.73
N THR A 226 10.87 -1.88 -21.21
CA THR A 226 10.59 -3.25 -21.64
C THR A 226 10.88 -4.27 -20.56
N LEU A 227 10.20 -5.42 -20.69
CA LEU A 227 10.54 -6.65 -20.02
C LEU A 227 10.28 -7.83 -20.97
N SER A 228 11.01 -8.95 -20.80
CA SER A 228 10.81 -10.11 -21.67
C SER A 228 9.57 -10.91 -21.30
N ALA A 229 9.02 -11.67 -22.27
CA ALA A 229 7.93 -12.63 -22.02
C ALA A 229 8.26 -13.59 -20.86
N THR A 230 9.53 -14.04 -20.76
CA THR A 230 9.99 -14.90 -19.68
C THR A 230 9.90 -14.21 -18.32
N GLN A 231 10.22 -12.91 -18.23
CA GLN A 231 10.10 -12.14 -16.98
C GLN A 231 8.64 -11.96 -16.57
N ILE A 232 7.73 -11.73 -17.53
CA ILE A 232 6.29 -11.67 -17.29
C ILE A 232 5.79 -12.98 -16.71
N GLU A 233 6.10 -14.10 -17.36
CA GLU A 233 5.65 -15.42 -16.93
C GLU A 233 6.25 -15.83 -15.58
N THR A 234 7.50 -15.44 -15.29
CA THR A 234 8.12 -15.66 -13.98
C THR A 234 7.34 -14.94 -12.86
N PHE A 235 6.96 -13.69 -13.10
CA PHE A 235 6.16 -12.93 -12.13
C PHE A 235 4.78 -13.58 -11.92
N LYS A 236 4.05 -13.88 -13.00
CA LYS A 236 2.74 -14.55 -12.96
C LYS A 236 2.79 -15.87 -12.21
N LYS A 237 3.85 -16.66 -12.43
CA LYS A 237 4.03 -17.96 -11.77
C LYS A 237 4.19 -17.83 -10.25
N VAL A 238 4.80 -16.75 -9.76
CA VAL A 238 4.97 -16.53 -8.32
C VAL A 238 3.71 -15.95 -7.70
N MET A 239 3.04 -15.04 -8.41
CA MET A 239 1.81 -14.42 -7.90
C MET A 239 0.60 -15.36 -7.92
N HIS A 240 0.53 -16.32 -8.86
CA HIS A 240 -0.59 -17.27 -9.07
C HIS A 240 -1.95 -16.63 -9.37
N HIS A 241 -2.08 -15.32 -9.35
CA HIS A 241 -3.31 -14.56 -9.65
C HIS A 241 -2.96 -13.16 -10.17
N HIS A 242 -3.92 -12.53 -10.82
CA HIS A 242 -3.85 -11.11 -11.13
C HIS A 242 -3.96 -10.30 -9.83
N ASN A 243 -3.12 -9.29 -9.69
CA ASN A 243 -3.06 -8.45 -8.49
C ASN A 243 -3.32 -6.97 -8.82
N ASN A 244 -4.31 -6.73 -9.67
CA ASN A 244 -4.73 -5.40 -10.08
C ASN A 244 -6.19 -5.14 -9.66
N ARG A 245 -6.44 -3.97 -9.10
CA ARG A 245 -7.78 -3.48 -8.83
C ARG A 245 -8.44 -3.06 -10.16
N PRO A 246 -9.75 -3.29 -10.37
CA PRO A 246 -10.45 -2.75 -11.53
C PRO A 246 -10.35 -1.23 -11.62
N ILE A 247 -10.39 -0.71 -12.85
CA ILE A 247 -10.42 0.72 -13.17
C ILE A 247 -11.59 1.40 -12.42
N GLN A 248 -11.30 2.54 -11.81
CA GLN A 248 -12.24 3.40 -11.13
C GLN A 248 -12.64 4.59 -11.98
N SER A 249 -13.81 5.15 -11.73
CA SER A 249 -14.29 6.34 -12.44
C SER A 249 -13.35 7.53 -12.24
N THR A 250 -13.01 8.20 -13.33
CA THR A 250 -12.18 9.42 -13.29
C THR A 250 -12.95 10.57 -12.64
N ASN A 251 -14.30 10.57 -12.73
CA ASN A 251 -15.17 11.64 -12.27
C ASN A 251 -14.73 12.99 -12.90
N ALA A 252 -14.67 14.05 -12.11
CA ALA A 252 -14.27 15.40 -12.56
C ALA A 252 -12.77 15.67 -12.40
N ARG A 253 -11.94 14.64 -12.28
CA ARG A 253 -10.48 14.81 -12.13
C ARG A 253 -9.84 15.24 -13.42
N VAL A 254 -8.88 16.16 -13.29
CA VAL A 254 -8.02 16.59 -14.39
C VAL A 254 -6.78 15.71 -14.42
N ILE A 255 -6.41 15.25 -15.62
CA ILE A 255 -5.18 14.52 -15.88
C ILE A 255 -4.28 15.44 -16.68
N LEU A 256 -3.20 15.88 -16.07
CA LEU A 256 -2.21 16.80 -16.67
C LEU A 256 -1.16 16.00 -17.45
N LYS A 257 -0.70 16.56 -18.60
CA LYS A 257 0.41 16.01 -19.38
C LYS A 257 1.37 17.10 -19.89
#